data_3146a8037126dac8c3175d95e5449f37
#
_entry.id   3146a8037126dac8c3175d95e5449f37
#
_cell.length_a   1.000
_cell.length_b   1.000
_cell.length_c   1.000
_cell.angle_alpha   90.00
_cell.angle_beta   90.00
_cell.angle_gamma   90.00
#
_symmetry.space_group_name_H-M   'P 1'
#
loop_
_entity.id
_entity.type
_entity.pdbx_description
1 polymer ?
#
loop_
_entity_poly.entity_id
_entity_poly.type
_entity_poly.pdbx_seq_one_letter_code
_entity_poly.pdbx_strand_id
1 'polypeptide(L)'
;MGLGMPEALYAIVLGNIILAIYASLIGMAAADGGLNTPLQIKEAFGKKAGLLPIAILGVLVNGWYAFQAWLAADVIRAAWDPNWYLLIFVVTLAFGIPAVVGLDAMSEIVEKLVIPVMLLFVAYILVAQVIPAGTSILDAPAPGESIPFLVGVGLTWGTFAVSGTATGDIVRYAENKKHAVVATVIAFLICNTVMMSAGALSAAALNGADPYFGMIGLYASIPVVVVAVVSLWSTCDACNYGATMSYTNLSDLISWRLAGTIGIVAALITGVTEVISQLESWLLLIGVVVPPIGGIIIADYFILRRKTGYEKTRVSDYNWLAISMLLIAMGVNTWSCCKAV
;
A
#
# COMPACT_ATOMS: atom_id res chain seq x y z
N MET A 1 1.67 -3.78 16.55
CA MET A 1 2.74 -4.79 16.39
C MET A 1 3.06 -5.36 17.76
N GLY A 2 3.31 -6.64 17.90
CA GLY A 2 3.71 -7.27 19.18
C GLY A 2 5.18 -7.01 19.57
N LEU A 3 5.65 -5.77 19.38
CA LEU A 3 7.00 -5.32 19.76
C LEU A 3 6.93 -4.20 20.78
N GLY A 4 7.87 -4.15 21.72
CA GLY A 4 8.08 -3.00 22.58
C GLY A 4 8.45 -1.75 21.76
N MET A 5 8.27 -0.54 22.34
CA MET A 5 8.36 0.70 21.56
C MET A 5 9.70 0.90 20.85
N PRO A 6 10.88 0.74 21.47
CA PRO A 6 12.16 0.94 20.78
C PRO A 6 12.34 -0.05 19.62
N GLU A 7 11.99 -1.32 19.84
CA GLU A 7 12.09 -2.36 18.82
C GLU A 7 11.12 -2.11 17.66
N ALA A 8 9.90 -1.64 17.95
CA ALA A 8 8.93 -1.27 16.92
C ALA A 8 9.46 -0.15 16.00
N LEU A 9 10.07 0.89 16.57
CA LEU A 9 10.68 1.98 15.78
C LEU A 9 11.84 1.48 14.92
N TYR A 10 12.71 0.62 15.43
CA TYR A 10 13.79 0.01 14.64
C TYR A 10 13.25 -0.87 13.53
N ALA A 11 12.20 -1.65 13.79
CA ALA A 11 11.55 -2.49 12.78
C ALA A 11 10.91 -1.65 11.66
N ILE A 12 10.27 -0.52 12.02
CA ILE A 12 9.70 0.44 11.06
C ILE A 12 10.80 1.03 10.17
N VAL A 13 11.91 1.50 10.74
CA VAL A 13 13.00 2.09 9.96
C VAL A 13 13.62 1.06 9.03
N LEU A 14 13.95 -0.13 9.53
CA LEU A 14 14.59 -1.18 8.74
C LEU A 14 13.67 -1.70 7.63
N GLY A 15 12.39 -1.92 7.92
CA GLY A 15 11.41 -2.35 6.92
C GLY A 15 11.24 -1.32 5.81
N ASN A 16 11.22 -0.04 6.16
CA ASN A 16 11.12 1.05 5.17
C ASN A 16 12.41 1.27 4.37
N ILE A 17 13.59 1.00 4.92
CA ILE A 17 14.84 0.98 4.14
C ILE A 17 14.77 -0.09 3.05
N ILE A 18 14.39 -1.32 3.42
CA ILE A 18 14.24 -2.42 2.48
C ILE A 18 13.21 -2.08 1.40
N LEU A 19 12.05 -1.54 1.82
CA LEU A 19 10.98 -1.11 0.93
C LEU A 19 11.43 -0.03 -0.05
N ALA A 20 12.13 1.00 0.44
CA ALA A 20 12.62 2.10 -0.39
C ALA A 20 13.64 1.64 -1.43
N ILE A 21 14.55 0.72 -1.08
CA ILE A 21 15.49 0.12 -2.03
C ILE A 21 14.74 -0.65 -3.12
N TYR A 22 13.84 -1.54 -2.73
CA TYR A 22 13.04 -2.35 -3.64
C TYR A 22 12.20 -1.49 -4.59
N ALA A 23 11.43 -0.55 -4.05
CA ALA A 23 10.56 0.33 -4.85
C ALA A 23 11.38 1.26 -5.76
N SER A 24 12.56 1.74 -5.31
CA SER A 24 13.47 2.54 -6.12
C SER A 24 14.00 1.79 -7.33
N LEU A 25 14.33 0.51 -7.17
CA LEU A 25 14.79 -0.32 -8.29
C LEU A 25 13.67 -0.49 -9.35
N ILE A 26 12.43 -0.74 -8.92
CA ILE A 26 11.28 -0.82 -9.83
C ILE A 26 11.00 0.55 -10.46
N GLY A 27 11.05 1.62 -9.67
CA GLY A 27 10.85 2.99 -10.15
C GLY A 27 11.90 3.43 -11.18
N MET A 28 13.16 3.04 -11.01
CA MET A 28 14.21 3.29 -12.01
C MET A 28 13.90 2.61 -13.35
N ALA A 29 13.45 1.35 -13.30
CA ALA A 29 13.06 0.61 -14.49
C ALA A 29 11.83 1.25 -15.17
N ALA A 30 10.85 1.69 -14.38
CA ALA A 30 9.66 2.37 -14.86
C ALA A 30 9.97 3.70 -15.57
N ALA A 31 10.80 4.54 -14.94
CA ALA A 31 11.17 5.85 -15.49
C ALA A 31 12.03 5.74 -16.78
N ASP A 32 12.87 4.69 -16.86
CA ASP A 32 13.68 4.44 -18.05
C ASP A 32 12.85 4.04 -19.28
N GLY A 33 11.83 3.21 -19.07
CA GLY A 33 10.98 2.71 -20.14
C GLY A 33 9.66 3.47 -20.32
N GLY A 34 9.33 4.40 -19.44
CA GLY A 34 8.00 5.03 -19.41
C GLY A 34 6.85 4.03 -19.13
N LEU A 35 7.18 2.87 -18.53
CA LEU A 35 6.26 1.75 -18.39
C LEU A 35 5.56 1.74 -17.03
N ASN A 36 4.24 1.59 -17.04
CA ASN A 36 3.49 1.27 -15.82
C ASN A 36 3.78 -0.16 -15.35
N THR A 37 3.37 -0.49 -14.14
CA THR A 37 3.63 -1.80 -13.53
C THR A 37 3.08 -2.98 -14.35
N PRO A 38 1.83 -2.97 -14.85
CA PRO A 38 1.36 -4.02 -15.75
C PRO A 38 2.22 -4.22 -17.00
N LEU A 39 2.71 -3.14 -17.61
CA LEU A 39 3.59 -3.24 -18.76
C LEU A 39 4.97 -3.80 -18.38
N GLN A 40 5.56 -3.38 -17.27
CA GLN A 40 6.79 -3.99 -16.74
C GLN A 40 6.62 -5.49 -16.48
N ILE A 41 5.47 -5.92 -15.95
CA ILE A 41 5.13 -7.34 -15.77
C ILE A 41 5.07 -8.05 -17.13
N LYS A 42 4.41 -7.46 -18.13
CA LYS A 42 4.38 -8.06 -19.49
C LYS A 42 5.77 -8.15 -20.12
N GLU A 43 6.64 -7.18 -19.88
CA GLU A 43 8.03 -7.23 -20.31
C GLU A 43 8.80 -8.39 -19.64
N ALA A 44 8.66 -8.57 -18.32
CA ALA A 44 9.40 -9.55 -17.57
C ALA A 44 8.86 -10.99 -17.73
N PHE A 45 7.54 -11.17 -17.75
CA PHE A 45 6.89 -12.48 -17.79
C PHE A 45 6.46 -12.93 -19.20
N GLY A 46 6.36 -12.00 -20.13
CA GLY A 46 5.76 -12.21 -21.45
C GLY A 46 4.30 -11.72 -21.52
N LYS A 47 3.84 -11.43 -22.74
CA LYS A 47 2.54 -10.78 -22.95
C LYS A 47 1.35 -11.55 -22.40
N LYS A 48 1.33 -12.88 -22.57
CA LYS A 48 0.25 -13.75 -22.09
C LYS A 48 0.49 -14.23 -20.67
N ALA A 49 1.71 -14.64 -20.36
CA ALA A 49 2.04 -15.12 -19.01
C ALA A 49 1.94 -14.02 -17.96
N GLY A 50 2.22 -12.77 -18.31
CA GLY A 50 2.08 -11.60 -17.44
C GLY A 50 0.64 -11.29 -17.01
N LEU A 51 -0.38 -11.83 -17.70
CA LEU A 51 -1.78 -11.58 -17.33
C LEU A 51 -2.12 -12.09 -15.92
N LEU A 52 -1.55 -13.22 -15.51
CA LEU A 52 -1.80 -13.79 -14.18
C LEU A 52 -1.23 -12.89 -13.06
N PRO A 53 0.07 -12.54 -13.02
CA PRO A 53 0.58 -11.63 -12.01
C PRO A 53 -0.08 -10.24 -12.05
N ILE A 54 -0.49 -9.72 -13.22
CA ILE A 54 -1.26 -8.48 -13.33
C ILE A 54 -2.63 -8.62 -12.65
N ALA A 55 -3.35 -9.71 -12.90
CA ALA A 55 -4.65 -9.96 -12.26
C ALA A 55 -4.52 -10.09 -10.74
N ILE A 56 -3.53 -10.83 -10.27
CA ILE A 56 -3.22 -10.98 -8.84
C ILE A 56 -2.94 -9.61 -8.21
N LEU A 57 -2.04 -8.81 -8.80
CA LEU A 57 -1.70 -7.51 -8.29
C LEU A 57 -2.92 -6.57 -8.28
N GLY A 58 -3.72 -6.56 -9.35
CA GLY A 58 -4.96 -5.78 -9.44
C GLY A 58 -5.96 -6.11 -8.34
N VAL A 59 -6.17 -7.40 -8.04
CA VAL A 59 -7.04 -7.84 -6.95
C VAL A 59 -6.47 -7.43 -5.58
N LEU A 60 -5.16 -7.56 -5.37
CA LEU A 60 -4.53 -7.20 -4.11
C LEU A 60 -4.55 -5.68 -3.85
N VAL A 61 -4.30 -4.87 -4.88
CA VAL A 61 -4.45 -3.41 -4.81
C VAL A 61 -5.90 -3.02 -4.54
N ASN A 62 -6.86 -3.68 -5.21
CA ASN A 62 -8.28 -3.43 -4.97
C ASN A 62 -8.72 -3.83 -3.55
N GLY A 63 -8.14 -4.87 -2.97
CA GLY A 63 -8.34 -5.25 -1.57
C GLY A 63 -7.94 -4.14 -0.61
N TRP A 64 -6.83 -3.44 -0.87
CA TRP A 64 -6.45 -2.25 -0.11
C TRP A 64 -7.47 -1.11 -0.23
N TYR A 65 -8.00 -0.86 -1.42
CA TYR A 65 -9.10 0.11 -1.59
C TYR A 65 -10.31 -0.28 -0.73
N ALA A 66 -10.73 -1.54 -0.79
CA ALA A 66 -11.85 -2.04 0.00
C ALA A 66 -11.62 -1.89 1.52
N PHE A 67 -10.41 -2.24 2.00
CA PHE A 67 -10.03 -2.10 3.40
C PHE A 67 -10.07 -0.65 3.88
N GLN A 68 -9.50 0.27 3.12
CA GLN A 68 -9.46 1.68 3.48
C GLN A 68 -10.86 2.32 3.48
N ALA A 69 -11.70 1.96 2.53
CA ALA A 69 -13.10 2.42 2.49
C ALA A 69 -13.90 1.86 3.68
N TRP A 70 -13.70 0.59 4.02
CA TRP A 70 -14.30 -0.03 5.20
C TRP A 70 -13.84 0.64 6.49
N LEU A 71 -12.54 0.87 6.66
CA LEU A 71 -11.98 1.53 7.84
C LEU A 71 -12.51 2.95 8.00
N ALA A 72 -12.62 3.72 6.90
CA ALA A 72 -13.21 5.06 6.93
C ALA A 72 -14.67 5.03 7.39
N ALA A 73 -15.46 4.07 6.88
CA ALA A 73 -16.84 3.88 7.32
C ALA A 73 -16.91 3.48 8.80
N ASP A 74 -16.00 2.62 9.27
CA ASP A 74 -15.98 2.18 10.67
C ASP A 74 -15.61 3.32 11.64
N VAL A 75 -14.64 4.16 11.27
CA VAL A 75 -14.31 5.38 12.03
C VAL A 75 -15.48 6.36 12.10
N ILE A 76 -16.24 6.56 11.00
CA ILE A 76 -17.44 7.39 10.99
C ILE A 76 -18.54 6.76 11.87
N ARG A 77 -18.73 5.45 11.79
CA ARG A 77 -19.70 4.71 12.60
C ARG A 77 -19.40 4.84 14.10
N ALA A 78 -18.14 4.74 14.49
CA ALA A 78 -17.73 4.90 15.87
C ALA A 78 -18.04 6.30 16.44
N ALA A 79 -18.10 7.32 15.60
CA ALA A 79 -18.41 8.69 16.02
C ALA A 79 -19.92 8.99 16.10
N TRP A 80 -20.74 8.45 15.20
CA TRP A 80 -22.15 8.86 15.02
C TRP A 80 -23.17 7.74 14.82
N ASP A 81 -22.73 6.48 14.76
CA ASP A 81 -23.57 5.27 14.59
C ASP A 81 -24.65 5.35 13.47
N PRO A 82 -24.28 5.76 12.23
CA PRO A 82 -25.22 5.76 11.12
C PRO A 82 -25.50 4.34 10.61
N ASN A 83 -26.51 4.21 9.73
CA ASN A 83 -26.80 2.93 9.07
C ASN A 83 -25.57 2.43 8.29
N TRP A 84 -25.08 1.26 8.68
CA TRP A 84 -23.83 0.67 8.15
C TRP A 84 -23.84 0.47 6.63
N TYR A 85 -24.92 -0.10 6.10
CA TYR A 85 -24.99 -0.43 4.66
C TYR A 85 -25.04 0.82 3.79
N LEU A 86 -25.76 1.85 4.22
CA LEU A 86 -25.79 3.13 3.54
C LEU A 86 -24.43 3.81 3.63
N LEU A 87 -23.79 3.76 4.78
CA LEU A 87 -22.49 4.39 5.02
C LEU A 87 -21.41 3.79 4.16
N ILE A 88 -21.25 2.46 4.18
CA ILE A 88 -20.21 1.77 3.37
C ILE A 88 -20.46 1.99 1.86
N PHE A 89 -21.72 2.01 1.43
CA PHE A 89 -22.07 2.32 0.05
C PHE A 89 -21.62 3.72 -0.35
N VAL A 90 -21.96 4.74 0.44
CA VAL A 90 -21.62 6.15 0.16
C VAL A 90 -20.11 6.36 0.20
N VAL A 91 -19.42 5.86 1.22
CA VAL A 91 -17.97 6.01 1.37
C VAL A 91 -17.23 5.32 0.22
N THR A 92 -17.59 4.07 -0.10
CA THR A 92 -16.95 3.34 -1.19
C THR A 92 -17.13 4.05 -2.53
N LEU A 93 -18.32 4.54 -2.85
CA LEU A 93 -18.55 5.30 -4.08
C LEU A 93 -17.76 6.62 -4.09
N ALA A 94 -17.88 7.41 -3.03
CA ALA A 94 -17.22 8.72 -2.95
C ALA A 94 -15.69 8.61 -3.11
N PHE A 95 -15.09 7.57 -2.53
CA PHE A 95 -13.65 7.35 -2.55
C PHE A 95 -13.15 6.75 -3.88
N GLY A 96 -13.99 6.02 -4.61
CA GLY A 96 -13.59 5.40 -5.86
C GLY A 96 -13.78 6.25 -7.11
N ILE A 97 -14.69 7.24 -7.07
CA ILE A 97 -15.03 8.04 -8.25
C ILE A 97 -13.84 8.84 -8.82
N PRO A 98 -12.99 9.53 -8.01
CA PRO A 98 -11.89 10.31 -8.56
C PRO A 98 -10.93 9.49 -9.41
N ALA A 99 -10.58 8.27 -8.99
CA ALA A 99 -9.72 7.37 -9.76
C ALA A 99 -10.31 7.00 -11.13
N VAL A 100 -11.63 6.93 -11.26
CA VAL A 100 -12.33 6.70 -12.54
C VAL A 100 -12.26 7.92 -13.46
N VAL A 101 -12.19 9.12 -12.88
CA VAL A 101 -12.04 10.40 -13.62
C VAL A 101 -10.62 10.54 -14.18
N GLY A 102 -9.60 10.26 -13.39
CA GLY A 102 -8.22 10.25 -13.84
C GLY A 102 -7.20 10.83 -12.85
N LEU A 103 -5.92 10.71 -13.21
CA LEU A 103 -4.77 11.05 -12.36
C LEU A 103 -4.72 12.54 -11.97
N ASP A 104 -5.09 13.45 -12.88
CA ASP A 104 -5.01 14.89 -12.63
C ASP A 104 -5.91 15.32 -11.47
N ALA A 105 -7.15 14.77 -11.40
CA ALA A 105 -8.07 15.04 -10.30
C ALA A 105 -7.54 14.53 -8.95
N MET A 106 -6.89 13.36 -8.95
CA MET A 106 -6.27 12.78 -7.76
C MET A 106 -5.10 13.62 -7.25
N SER A 107 -4.18 14.03 -8.14
CA SER A 107 -2.98 14.77 -7.75
C SER A 107 -3.31 16.12 -7.14
N GLU A 108 -4.29 16.84 -7.67
CA GLU A 108 -4.72 18.13 -7.16
C GLU A 108 -5.30 18.05 -5.73
N ILE A 109 -6.11 17.02 -5.45
CA ILE A 109 -6.67 16.77 -4.11
C ILE A 109 -5.56 16.41 -3.12
N VAL A 110 -4.66 15.52 -3.51
CA VAL A 110 -3.56 15.07 -2.64
C VAL A 110 -2.65 16.25 -2.28
N GLU A 111 -2.24 17.06 -3.24
CA GLU A 111 -1.34 18.20 -3.00
C GLU A 111 -1.96 19.27 -2.12
N LYS A 112 -3.20 19.67 -2.42
CA LYS A 112 -3.84 20.83 -1.78
C LYS A 112 -4.51 20.52 -0.45
N LEU A 113 -4.96 19.28 -0.25
CA LEU A 113 -5.74 18.91 0.92
C LEU A 113 -5.04 17.85 1.78
N VAL A 114 -4.67 16.71 1.19
CA VAL A 114 -4.23 15.56 1.98
C VAL A 114 -2.90 15.83 2.65
N ILE A 115 -1.89 16.31 1.92
CA ILE A 115 -0.56 16.57 2.48
C ILE A 115 -0.61 17.55 3.66
N PRO A 116 -1.24 18.74 3.56
CA PRO A 116 -1.38 19.63 4.69
C PRO A 116 -2.10 19.02 5.89
N VAL A 117 -3.20 18.30 5.66
CA VAL A 117 -3.97 17.65 6.73
C VAL A 117 -3.12 16.59 7.44
N MET A 118 -2.36 15.77 6.71
CA MET A 118 -1.50 14.75 7.30
C MET A 118 -0.34 15.34 8.09
N LEU A 119 0.28 16.43 7.62
CA LEU A 119 1.33 17.13 8.36
C LEU A 119 0.79 17.72 9.67
N LEU A 120 -0.40 18.33 9.64
CA LEU A 120 -1.07 18.83 10.83
C LEU A 120 -1.42 17.70 11.81
N PHE A 121 -1.83 16.54 11.30
CA PHE A 121 -2.13 15.38 12.13
C PHE A 121 -0.89 14.81 12.83
N VAL A 122 0.22 14.67 12.12
CA VAL A 122 1.50 14.26 12.74
C VAL A 122 1.95 15.28 13.79
N ALA A 123 1.88 16.58 13.48
CA ALA A 123 2.21 17.62 14.44
C ALA A 123 1.30 17.56 15.68
N TYR A 124 0.01 17.32 15.50
CA TYR A 124 -0.94 17.11 16.59
C TYR A 124 -0.57 15.91 17.47
N ILE A 125 -0.27 14.74 16.88
CA ILE A 125 0.18 13.56 17.63
C ILE A 125 1.43 13.90 18.48
N LEU A 126 2.42 14.54 17.87
CA LEU A 126 3.64 14.90 18.57
C LEU A 126 3.39 15.85 19.75
N VAL A 127 2.63 16.92 19.53
CA VAL A 127 2.41 17.97 20.54
C VAL A 127 1.42 17.54 21.62
N ALA A 128 0.33 16.88 21.25
CA ALA A 128 -0.76 16.57 22.17
C ALA A 128 -0.61 15.21 22.89
N GLN A 129 0.19 14.30 22.34
CA GLN A 129 0.31 12.94 22.89
C GLN A 129 1.75 12.59 23.27
N VAL A 130 2.71 12.72 22.34
CA VAL A 130 4.09 12.26 22.55
C VAL A 130 4.84 13.16 23.55
N ILE A 131 4.78 14.49 23.37
CA ILE A 131 5.48 15.43 24.28
C ILE A 131 4.95 15.32 25.73
N PRO A 132 3.63 15.28 26.00
CA PRO A 132 3.12 15.09 27.35
C PRO A 132 3.45 13.73 27.97
N ALA A 133 3.49 12.66 27.16
CA ALA A 133 3.89 11.33 27.62
C ALA A 133 5.38 11.24 28.02
N GLY A 134 6.20 12.15 27.48
CA GLY A 134 7.64 12.20 27.78
C GLY A 134 8.39 10.94 27.33
N THR A 135 9.53 10.67 27.99
CA THR A 135 10.37 9.50 27.65
C THR A 135 9.76 8.18 28.08
N SER A 136 8.77 8.16 28.98
CA SER A 136 8.09 6.93 29.41
C SER A 136 7.39 6.18 28.28
N ILE A 137 7.06 6.86 27.19
CA ILE A 137 6.47 6.25 25.99
C ILE A 137 7.43 5.23 25.33
N LEU A 138 8.74 5.42 25.49
CA LEU A 138 9.77 4.52 24.95
C LEU A 138 9.86 3.21 25.77
N ASP A 139 9.37 3.20 27.00
CA ASP A 139 9.32 2.01 27.87
C ASP A 139 8.00 1.24 27.70
N ALA A 140 7.13 1.67 26.77
CA ALA A 140 5.85 1.02 26.53
C ALA A 140 6.07 -0.45 26.09
N PRO A 141 5.43 -1.40 26.80
CA PRO A 141 5.57 -2.82 26.49
C PRO A 141 4.89 -3.16 25.17
N ALA A 142 5.20 -4.35 24.63
CA ALA A 142 4.52 -4.88 23.48
C ALA A 142 3.01 -5.01 23.76
N PRO A 143 2.12 -4.49 22.92
CA PRO A 143 0.69 -4.72 23.04
C PRO A 143 0.37 -6.17 22.59
N GLY A 144 -0.19 -6.98 23.50
CA GLY A 144 -0.54 -8.38 23.24
C GLY A 144 0.66 -9.33 23.26
N GLU A 145 0.59 -10.41 22.48
CA GLU A 145 1.67 -11.40 22.39
C GLU A 145 2.91 -10.81 21.69
N SER A 146 4.08 -11.10 22.26
CA SER A 146 5.35 -10.63 21.69
C SER A 146 5.69 -11.42 20.43
N ILE A 147 6.11 -10.71 19.39
CA ILE A 147 6.58 -11.28 18.12
C ILE A 147 8.09 -11.10 17.94
N PRO A 148 8.78 -11.97 17.19
CA PRO A 148 10.18 -11.76 16.83
C PRO A 148 10.39 -10.45 16.07
N PHE A 149 11.52 -9.78 16.29
CA PHE A 149 11.88 -8.51 15.64
C PHE A 149 11.78 -8.57 14.10
N LEU A 150 12.28 -9.64 13.48
CA LEU A 150 12.23 -9.82 12.02
C LEU A 150 10.81 -9.96 11.49
N VAL A 151 9.87 -10.48 12.28
CA VAL A 151 8.44 -10.50 11.92
C VAL A 151 7.90 -9.08 11.89
N GLY A 152 8.26 -8.24 12.85
CA GLY A 152 7.89 -6.82 12.86
C GLY A 152 8.45 -6.05 11.65
N VAL A 153 9.69 -6.33 11.24
CA VAL A 153 10.28 -5.80 9.98
C VAL A 153 9.48 -6.27 8.77
N GLY A 154 9.11 -7.55 8.73
CA GLY A 154 8.29 -8.13 7.65
C GLY A 154 6.89 -7.53 7.58
N LEU A 155 6.25 -7.28 8.72
CA LEU A 155 4.95 -6.60 8.77
C LEU A 155 5.06 -5.16 8.25
N THR A 156 6.10 -4.40 8.64
CA THR A 156 6.36 -3.05 8.12
C THR A 156 6.54 -3.06 6.60
N TRP A 157 7.37 -3.96 6.08
CA TRP A 157 7.53 -4.17 4.65
C TRP A 157 6.20 -4.53 3.97
N GLY A 158 5.43 -5.47 4.55
CA GLY A 158 4.19 -6.00 4.00
C GLY A 158 3.10 -4.95 3.82
N THR A 159 3.04 -3.92 4.69
CA THR A 159 2.04 -2.85 4.60
C THR A 159 2.10 -2.10 3.27
N PHE A 160 3.29 -1.96 2.67
CA PHE A 160 3.48 -1.23 1.42
C PHE A 160 4.13 -2.06 0.30
N ALA A 161 4.25 -3.37 0.43
CA ALA A 161 4.83 -4.23 -0.61
C ALA A 161 4.08 -4.11 -1.94
N VAL A 162 2.75 -3.99 -1.90
CA VAL A 162 1.89 -3.78 -3.08
C VAL A 162 2.23 -2.46 -3.76
N SER A 163 2.20 -1.35 -3.01
CA SER A 163 2.51 -0.01 -3.53
C SER A 163 3.96 0.10 -3.99
N GLY A 164 4.89 -0.54 -3.28
CA GLY A 164 6.30 -0.64 -3.69
C GLY A 164 6.46 -1.34 -5.04
N THR A 165 5.69 -2.41 -5.29
CA THR A 165 5.68 -3.10 -6.58
C THR A 165 4.96 -2.27 -7.65
N ALA A 166 3.90 -1.58 -7.29
CA ALA A 166 3.12 -0.70 -8.17
C ALA A 166 3.72 0.71 -8.33
N THR A 167 4.91 0.97 -7.80
CA THR A 167 5.60 2.27 -7.90
C THR A 167 5.69 2.76 -9.34
N GLY A 168 5.86 1.87 -10.31
CA GLY A 168 5.91 2.19 -11.74
C GLY A 168 4.67 2.92 -12.27
N ASP A 169 3.51 2.75 -11.66
CA ASP A 169 2.28 3.38 -12.12
C ASP A 169 2.31 4.92 -12.02
N ILE A 170 3.07 5.44 -11.05
CA ILE A 170 3.23 6.86 -10.80
C ILE A 170 4.61 7.35 -11.26
N VAL A 171 5.67 6.65 -10.88
CA VAL A 171 7.06 7.14 -11.04
C VAL A 171 7.54 7.10 -12.50
N ARG A 172 6.82 6.40 -13.40
CA ARG A 172 7.09 6.42 -14.85
C ARG A 172 7.05 7.82 -15.47
N TYR A 173 6.39 8.78 -14.82
CA TYR A 173 6.33 10.17 -15.26
C TYR A 173 7.54 11.00 -14.80
N ALA A 174 8.48 10.42 -14.05
CA ALA A 174 9.69 11.12 -13.64
C ALA A 174 10.57 11.43 -14.86
N GLU A 175 11.17 12.62 -14.88
CA GLU A 175 12.03 13.07 -15.98
C GLU A 175 13.25 12.16 -16.22
N ASN A 176 13.71 11.50 -15.16
CA ASN A 176 14.85 10.59 -15.21
C ASN A 176 14.89 9.64 -14.01
N LYS A 177 15.78 8.63 -14.08
CA LYS A 177 15.96 7.62 -13.01
C LYS A 177 16.29 8.22 -11.64
N LYS A 178 17.04 9.34 -11.59
CA LYS A 178 17.40 9.98 -10.31
C LYS A 178 16.18 10.60 -9.64
N HIS A 179 15.35 11.31 -10.41
CA HIS A 179 14.10 11.86 -9.89
C HIS A 179 13.15 10.76 -9.41
N ALA A 180 13.07 9.64 -10.14
CA ALA A 180 12.31 8.47 -9.72
C ALA A 180 12.78 7.93 -8.37
N VAL A 181 14.10 7.75 -8.17
CA VAL A 181 14.68 7.27 -6.91
C VAL A 181 14.43 8.26 -5.78
N VAL A 182 14.68 9.55 -6.01
CA VAL A 182 14.48 10.58 -4.97
C VAL A 182 13.02 10.62 -4.52
N ALA A 183 12.07 10.65 -5.44
CA ALA A 183 10.64 10.62 -5.12
C ALA A 183 10.26 9.35 -4.32
N THR A 184 10.75 8.19 -4.72
CA THR A 184 10.48 6.91 -4.06
C THR A 184 11.10 6.85 -2.66
N VAL A 185 12.34 7.32 -2.49
CA VAL A 185 13.01 7.38 -1.19
C VAL A 185 12.29 8.34 -0.24
N ILE A 186 11.89 9.51 -0.73
CA ILE A 186 11.10 10.46 0.08
C ILE A 186 9.79 9.79 0.53
N ALA A 187 9.05 9.18 -0.39
CA ALA A 187 7.76 8.56 -0.08
C ALA A 187 7.90 7.41 0.92
N PHE A 188 8.71 6.40 0.63
CA PHE A 188 8.75 5.16 1.42
C PHE A 188 9.72 5.21 2.60
N LEU A 189 10.87 5.88 2.49
CA LEU A 189 11.81 5.94 3.62
C LEU A 189 11.47 7.08 4.57
N ILE A 190 11.20 8.28 4.06
CA ILE A 190 11.00 9.45 4.94
C ILE A 190 9.54 9.53 5.38
N CYS A 191 8.62 9.74 4.44
CA CYS A 191 7.22 10.00 4.79
C CYS A 191 6.57 8.79 5.48
N ASN A 192 6.74 7.58 4.95
CA ASN A 192 6.16 6.38 5.55
C ASN A 192 6.76 6.07 6.93
N THR A 193 8.07 6.26 7.12
CA THR A 193 8.70 6.09 8.44
C THR A 193 8.13 7.08 9.47
N VAL A 194 7.98 8.36 9.09
CA VAL A 194 7.38 9.38 9.96
C VAL A 194 5.94 9.01 10.32
N MET A 195 5.13 8.63 9.33
CA MET A 195 3.73 8.29 9.55
C MET A 195 3.57 7.04 10.42
N MET A 196 4.30 5.96 10.13
CA MET A 196 4.24 4.73 10.92
C MET A 196 4.77 4.94 12.34
N SER A 197 5.84 5.72 12.51
CA SER A 197 6.39 6.04 13.83
C SER A 197 5.42 6.91 14.64
N ALA A 198 4.78 7.90 14.01
CA ALA A 198 3.74 8.71 14.67
C ALA A 198 2.57 7.84 15.12
N GLY A 199 2.10 6.93 14.28
CA GLY A 199 1.05 5.96 14.63
C GLY A 199 1.45 5.05 15.79
N ALA A 200 2.66 4.51 15.78
CA ALA A 200 3.17 3.66 16.85
C ALA A 200 3.29 4.41 18.20
N LEU A 201 3.83 5.64 18.15
CA LEU A 201 3.92 6.50 19.33
C LEU A 201 2.54 6.91 19.86
N SER A 202 1.60 7.23 18.97
CA SER A 202 0.22 7.50 19.35
C SER A 202 -0.44 6.30 20.03
N ALA A 203 -0.31 5.11 19.44
CA ALA A 203 -0.84 3.88 20.04
C ALA A 203 -0.25 3.60 21.43
N ALA A 204 1.06 3.83 21.63
CA ALA A 204 1.70 3.68 22.93
C ALA A 204 1.18 4.71 23.94
N ALA A 205 0.99 5.97 23.54
CA ALA A 205 0.42 7.02 24.39
C ALA A 205 -1.05 6.74 24.76
N LEU A 206 -1.78 6.00 23.93
CA LEU A 206 -3.17 5.60 24.14
C LEU A 206 -3.32 4.17 24.72
N ASN A 207 -2.26 3.64 25.35
CA ASN A 207 -2.25 2.30 25.95
C ASN A 207 -2.58 1.15 24.98
N GLY A 208 -2.08 1.24 23.76
CA GLY A 208 -2.23 0.22 22.73
C GLY A 208 -3.51 0.35 21.87
N ALA A 209 -4.33 1.36 22.09
CA ALA A 209 -5.51 1.62 21.27
C ALA A 209 -5.11 2.06 19.84
N ASP A 210 -5.95 1.71 18.86
CA ASP A 210 -5.81 2.28 17.51
C ASP A 210 -5.91 3.82 17.59
N PRO A 211 -5.01 4.56 16.92
CA PRO A 211 -4.96 6.02 17.03
C PRO A 211 -6.28 6.73 16.69
N TYR A 212 -7.01 6.27 15.69
CA TYR A 212 -8.30 6.89 15.34
C TYR A 212 -9.36 6.63 16.41
N PHE A 213 -9.56 5.37 16.78
CA PHE A 213 -10.59 5.00 17.78
C PHE A 213 -10.26 5.50 19.17
N GLY A 214 -8.99 5.43 19.58
CA GLY A 214 -8.55 5.98 20.86
C GLY A 214 -8.77 7.49 20.97
N MET A 215 -8.54 8.24 19.87
CA MET A 215 -8.76 9.69 19.86
C MET A 215 -10.24 10.09 19.78
N ILE A 216 -11.12 9.32 19.17
CA ILE A 216 -12.56 9.59 19.14
C ILE A 216 -13.13 9.61 20.57
N GLY A 217 -12.68 8.70 21.43
CA GLY A 217 -13.11 8.63 22.84
C GLY A 217 -12.58 9.75 23.71
N LEU A 218 -11.41 10.32 23.40
CA LEU A 218 -10.69 11.28 24.23
C LEU A 218 -10.86 12.75 23.79
N TYR A 219 -11.12 12.99 22.50
CA TYR A 219 -11.11 14.32 21.89
C TYR A 219 -12.39 14.58 21.09
N ALA A 220 -12.48 15.78 20.51
CA ALA A 220 -13.59 16.12 19.63
C ALA A 220 -13.63 15.17 18.41
N SER A 221 -14.69 14.39 18.30
CA SER A 221 -14.85 13.36 17.25
C SER A 221 -14.73 13.91 15.82
N ILE A 222 -15.24 15.12 15.55
CA ILE A 222 -15.25 15.72 14.21
C ILE A 222 -13.86 15.90 13.61
N PRO A 223 -12.86 16.54 14.27
CA PRO A 223 -11.53 16.70 13.70
C PRO A 223 -10.85 15.36 13.40
N VAL A 224 -11.00 14.37 14.29
CA VAL A 224 -10.39 13.05 14.12
C VAL A 224 -10.99 12.31 12.93
N VAL A 225 -12.32 12.34 12.79
CA VAL A 225 -13.00 11.73 11.64
C VAL A 225 -12.62 12.42 10.33
N VAL A 226 -12.53 13.75 10.30
CA VAL A 226 -12.10 14.49 9.09
C VAL A 226 -10.70 14.06 8.66
N VAL A 227 -9.75 13.97 9.59
CA VAL A 227 -8.39 13.52 9.30
C VAL A 227 -8.38 12.08 8.78
N ALA A 228 -9.09 11.16 9.46
CA ALA A 228 -9.19 9.77 9.06
C ALA A 228 -9.79 9.64 7.65
N VAL A 229 -10.92 10.30 7.40
CA VAL A 229 -11.61 10.26 6.10
C VAL A 229 -10.72 10.80 4.99
N VAL A 230 -10.04 11.94 5.19
CA VAL A 230 -9.16 12.56 4.17
C VAL A 230 -7.96 11.66 3.88
N SER A 231 -7.32 11.11 4.91
CA SER A 231 -6.15 10.23 4.74
C SER A 231 -6.50 8.92 4.04
N LEU A 232 -7.59 8.28 4.46
CA LEU A 232 -8.05 7.02 3.89
C LEU A 232 -8.58 7.20 2.46
N TRP A 233 -9.23 8.33 2.18
CA TRP A 233 -9.68 8.66 0.84
C TRP A 233 -8.53 8.71 -0.16
N SER A 234 -7.45 9.44 0.14
CA SER A 234 -6.29 9.53 -0.76
C SER A 234 -5.66 8.17 -1.08
N THR A 235 -5.62 7.27 -0.10
CA THR A 235 -5.14 5.91 -0.30
C THR A 235 -6.11 5.10 -1.17
N CYS A 236 -7.43 5.25 -0.98
CA CYS A 236 -8.44 4.63 -1.83
C CYS A 236 -8.31 5.02 -3.29
N ASP A 237 -8.10 6.32 -3.56
CA ASP A 237 -7.92 6.83 -4.91
C ASP A 237 -6.71 6.17 -5.59
N ALA A 238 -5.56 6.16 -4.93
CA ALA A 238 -4.34 5.55 -5.44
C ALA A 238 -4.52 4.04 -5.68
N CYS A 239 -5.18 3.34 -4.77
CA CYS A 239 -5.45 1.91 -4.91
C CYS A 239 -6.43 1.61 -6.04
N ASN A 240 -7.55 2.34 -6.15
CA ASN A 240 -8.50 2.12 -7.24
C ASN A 240 -7.89 2.49 -8.60
N TYR A 241 -7.04 3.53 -8.67
CA TYR A 241 -6.28 3.87 -9.87
C TYR A 241 -5.34 2.73 -10.28
N GLY A 242 -4.55 2.19 -9.37
CA GLY A 242 -3.64 1.06 -9.63
C GLY A 242 -4.37 -0.24 -10.03
N ALA A 243 -5.51 -0.53 -9.38
CA ALA A 243 -6.37 -1.65 -9.74
C ALA A 243 -6.96 -1.47 -11.16
N THR A 244 -7.47 -0.27 -11.47
CA THR A 244 -7.99 0.11 -12.79
C THR A 244 -6.92 -0.06 -13.86
N MET A 245 -5.68 0.40 -13.60
CA MET A 245 -4.53 0.20 -14.48
C MET A 245 -4.25 -1.27 -14.74
N SER A 246 -4.32 -2.10 -13.71
CA SER A 246 -4.13 -3.55 -13.83
C SER A 246 -5.24 -4.19 -14.66
N TYR A 247 -6.50 -3.92 -14.36
CA TYR A 247 -7.65 -4.52 -15.06
C TYR A 247 -7.73 -4.14 -16.54
N THR A 248 -7.44 -2.89 -16.90
CA THR A 248 -7.38 -2.47 -18.31
C THR A 248 -6.29 -3.18 -19.08
N ASN A 249 -5.25 -3.66 -18.43
CA ASN A 249 -4.16 -4.41 -19.05
C ASN A 249 -4.42 -5.90 -19.22
N LEU A 250 -5.54 -6.43 -18.69
CA LEU A 250 -5.93 -7.83 -18.85
C LEU A 250 -6.57 -8.09 -20.23
N SER A 251 -7.31 -7.12 -20.76
CA SER A 251 -8.00 -7.27 -22.05
C SER A 251 -8.30 -5.91 -22.68
N ASP A 252 -8.16 -5.82 -23.99
CA ASP A 252 -8.51 -4.62 -24.79
C ASP A 252 -10.03 -4.29 -24.74
N LEU A 253 -10.85 -5.24 -24.28
CA LEU A 253 -12.29 -5.04 -24.10
C LEU A 253 -12.65 -4.28 -22.80
N ILE A 254 -11.71 -4.17 -21.88
CA ILE A 254 -11.94 -3.52 -20.58
C ILE A 254 -11.53 -2.04 -20.70
N SER A 255 -12.52 -1.18 -20.85
CA SER A 255 -12.29 0.28 -20.85
C SER A 255 -11.90 0.77 -19.44
N TRP A 256 -11.22 1.93 -19.35
CA TRP A 256 -10.83 2.55 -18.08
C TRP A 256 -12.01 2.69 -17.11
N ARG A 257 -13.15 3.22 -17.60
CA ARG A 257 -14.35 3.39 -16.76
C ARG A 257 -14.92 2.07 -16.27
N LEU A 258 -14.95 1.05 -17.14
CA LEU A 258 -15.41 -0.28 -16.73
C LEU A 258 -14.49 -0.89 -15.66
N ALA A 259 -13.18 -0.80 -15.84
CA ALA A 259 -12.19 -1.29 -14.88
C ALA A 259 -12.34 -0.63 -13.51
N GLY A 260 -12.44 0.70 -13.46
CA GLY A 260 -12.65 1.43 -12.20
C GLY A 260 -14.00 1.10 -11.54
N THR A 261 -15.05 0.91 -12.34
CA THR A 261 -16.35 0.47 -11.82
C THR A 261 -16.28 -0.94 -11.25
N ILE A 262 -15.57 -1.87 -11.89
CA ILE A 262 -15.31 -3.22 -11.35
C ILE A 262 -14.62 -3.12 -10.00
N GLY A 263 -13.60 -2.25 -9.87
CA GLY A 263 -12.91 -2.00 -8.60
C GLY A 263 -13.85 -1.51 -7.50
N ILE A 264 -14.72 -0.54 -7.80
CA ILE A 264 -15.70 -0.01 -6.84
C ILE A 264 -16.70 -1.10 -6.42
N VAL A 265 -17.25 -1.86 -7.36
CA VAL A 265 -18.21 -2.93 -7.07
C VAL A 265 -17.57 -4.04 -6.23
N ALA A 266 -16.36 -4.46 -6.56
CA ALA A 266 -15.62 -5.46 -5.80
C ALA A 266 -15.33 -4.98 -4.37
N ALA A 267 -14.91 -3.71 -4.20
CA ALA A 267 -14.68 -3.12 -2.89
C ALA A 267 -15.97 -3.02 -2.06
N LEU A 268 -17.09 -2.69 -2.69
CA LEU A 268 -18.40 -2.64 -2.02
C LEU A 268 -18.83 -4.03 -1.53
N ILE A 269 -18.70 -5.06 -2.36
CA ILE A 269 -19.04 -6.44 -1.98
C ILE A 269 -18.18 -6.88 -0.78
N THR A 270 -16.85 -6.66 -0.84
CA THR A 270 -15.94 -7.05 0.25
C THR A 270 -16.19 -6.25 1.53
N GLY A 271 -16.52 -4.96 1.43
CA GLY A 271 -16.85 -4.11 2.57
C GLY A 271 -18.15 -4.52 3.27
N VAL A 272 -19.17 -4.91 2.50
CA VAL A 272 -20.47 -5.37 3.05
C VAL A 272 -20.37 -6.75 3.70
N THR A 273 -19.52 -7.63 3.16
CA THR A 273 -19.37 -9.01 3.68
C THR A 273 -18.44 -9.13 4.88
N GLU A 274 -17.82 -8.03 5.32
CA GLU A 274 -16.86 -7.99 6.44
C GLU A 274 -15.66 -8.96 6.31
N VAL A 275 -15.43 -9.53 5.13
CA VAL A 275 -14.24 -10.38 4.84
C VAL A 275 -12.94 -9.64 5.15
N ILE A 276 -13.02 -8.34 5.12
CA ILE A 276 -11.93 -7.40 5.38
C ILE A 276 -11.44 -7.39 6.85
N SER A 277 -12.21 -7.90 7.79
CA SER A 277 -11.80 -8.05 9.20
C SER A 277 -10.59 -8.99 9.38
N GLN A 278 -10.24 -9.77 8.35
CA GLN A 278 -9.09 -10.68 8.36
C GLN A 278 -7.81 -10.02 7.78
N LEU A 279 -7.54 -8.77 8.20
CA LEU A 279 -6.39 -7.99 7.72
C LEU A 279 -5.05 -8.73 7.85
N GLU A 280 -4.83 -9.44 8.95
CA GLU A 280 -3.57 -10.15 9.20
C GLU A 280 -3.32 -11.24 8.14
N SER A 281 -4.32 -12.07 7.86
CA SER A 281 -4.24 -13.09 6.81
C SER A 281 -4.01 -12.49 5.43
N TRP A 282 -4.63 -11.33 5.16
CA TRP A 282 -4.44 -10.56 3.94
C TRP A 282 -3.01 -10.03 3.80
N LEU A 283 -2.44 -9.46 4.86
CA LEU A 283 -1.04 -8.98 4.87
C LEU A 283 -0.04 -10.12 4.65
N LEU A 284 -0.27 -11.28 5.25
CA LEU A 284 0.55 -12.47 5.03
C LEU A 284 0.49 -12.92 3.56
N LEU A 285 -0.70 -12.97 2.96
CA LEU A 285 -0.87 -13.30 1.55
C LEU A 285 -0.10 -12.32 0.64
N ILE A 286 -0.23 -11.02 0.88
CA ILE A 286 0.51 -9.99 0.15
C ILE A 286 2.02 -10.19 0.29
N GLY A 287 2.51 -10.42 1.50
CA GLY A 287 3.93 -10.62 1.79
C GLY A 287 4.53 -11.84 1.06
N VAL A 288 3.71 -12.87 0.79
CA VAL A 288 4.13 -14.07 0.06
C VAL A 288 4.14 -13.86 -1.45
N VAL A 289 3.10 -13.20 -1.99
CA VAL A 289 2.82 -13.18 -3.44
C VAL A 289 3.44 -12.00 -4.16
N VAL A 290 3.44 -10.83 -3.54
CA VAL A 290 3.81 -9.58 -4.23
C VAL A 290 5.34 -9.41 -4.41
N PRO A 291 6.18 -9.63 -3.39
CA PRO A 291 7.63 -9.42 -3.52
C PRO A 291 8.29 -10.24 -4.66
N PRO A 292 7.91 -11.49 -4.91
CA PRO A 292 8.42 -12.24 -6.06
C PRO A 292 8.12 -11.60 -7.41
N ILE A 293 6.94 -10.98 -7.58
CA ILE A 293 6.59 -10.30 -8.84
C ILE A 293 7.55 -9.15 -9.10
N GLY A 294 7.75 -8.28 -8.11
CA GLY A 294 8.68 -7.16 -8.24
C GLY A 294 10.14 -7.59 -8.33
N GLY A 295 10.54 -8.65 -7.60
CA GLY A 295 11.88 -9.23 -7.71
C GLY A 295 12.21 -9.71 -9.14
N ILE A 296 11.23 -10.29 -9.84
CA ILE A 296 11.38 -10.71 -11.23
C ILE A 296 11.47 -9.49 -12.18
N ILE A 297 10.69 -8.43 -11.94
CA ILE A 297 10.81 -7.16 -12.69
C ILE A 297 12.23 -6.59 -12.53
N ILE A 298 12.75 -6.54 -11.29
CA ILE A 298 14.11 -6.05 -11.00
C ILE A 298 15.15 -6.91 -11.70
N ALA A 299 15.04 -8.24 -11.62
CA ALA A 299 15.97 -9.15 -12.26
C ALA A 299 15.94 -9.03 -13.79
N ASP A 300 14.75 -8.92 -14.38
CA ASP A 300 14.61 -8.72 -15.83
C ASP A 300 15.33 -7.45 -16.28
N TYR A 301 15.07 -6.33 -15.62
CA TYR A 301 15.65 -5.04 -16.02
C TYR A 301 17.15 -4.94 -15.74
N PHE A 302 17.61 -5.25 -14.53
CA PHE A 302 19.00 -5.01 -14.12
C PHE A 302 19.97 -6.13 -14.52
N ILE A 303 19.49 -7.36 -14.72
CA ILE A 303 20.33 -8.51 -15.06
C ILE A 303 20.20 -8.85 -16.55
N LEU A 304 18.98 -9.15 -17.00
CA LEU A 304 18.75 -9.65 -18.36
C LEU A 304 18.85 -8.54 -19.41
N ARG A 305 18.26 -7.36 -19.13
CA ARG A 305 18.22 -6.21 -20.03
C ARG A 305 19.24 -5.12 -19.72
N ARG A 306 20.25 -5.41 -18.92
CA ARG A 306 21.24 -4.44 -18.45
C ARG A 306 21.89 -3.60 -19.57
N LYS A 307 22.04 -4.15 -20.78
CA LYS A 307 22.69 -3.48 -21.94
C LYS A 307 21.70 -2.85 -22.91
N THR A 308 20.45 -3.28 -22.93
CA THR A 308 19.48 -2.93 -23.95
C THR A 308 18.31 -2.07 -23.46
N GLY A 309 18.05 -2.06 -22.13
CA GLY A 309 16.84 -1.45 -21.58
C GLY A 309 15.57 -2.08 -22.17
N TYR A 310 14.43 -1.41 -22.00
CA TYR A 310 13.15 -1.88 -22.57
C TYR A 310 12.97 -1.59 -24.09
N GLU A 311 13.75 -0.68 -24.65
CA GLU A 311 13.52 -0.17 -26.02
C GLU A 311 13.81 -1.15 -27.18
N LYS A 312 14.55 -2.24 -26.97
CA LYS A 312 15.09 -3.06 -28.08
C LYS A 312 14.72 -4.54 -28.07
N THR A 313 13.91 -5.01 -27.17
CA THR A 313 13.58 -6.43 -27.07
C THR A 313 12.15 -6.75 -27.50
N ARG A 314 12.01 -7.71 -28.42
CA ARG A 314 10.70 -8.28 -28.77
C ARG A 314 10.20 -9.10 -27.56
N VAL A 315 9.10 -8.68 -26.94
CA VAL A 315 8.50 -9.40 -25.81
C VAL A 315 7.89 -10.70 -26.31
N SER A 316 8.32 -11.82 -25.77
CA SER A 316 7.73 -13.13 -26.02
C SER A 316 6.32 -13.22 -25.42
N ASP A 317 5.52 -14.19 -25.87
CA ASP A 317 4.22 -14.46 -25.25
C ASP A 317 4.37 -15.07 -23.85
N TYR A 318 5.40 -15.91 -23.65
CA TYR A 318 5.67 -16.63 -22.39
C TYR A 318 7.16 -16.60 -22.05
N ASN A 319 7.46 -16.20 -20.80
CA ASN A 319 8.77 -16.35 -20.18
C ASN A 319 8.67 -17.45 -19.10
N TRP A 320 8.95 -18.68 -19.48
CA TRP A 320 8.82 -19.83 -18.58
C TRP A 320 9.77 -19.75 -17.38
N LEU A 321 10.93 -19.13 -17.54
CA LEU A 321 11.87 -18.91 -16.42
C LEU A 321 11.25 -18.01 -15.36
N ALA A 322 10.65 -16.89 -15.75
CA ALA A 322 9.98 -15.97 -14.84
C ALA A 322 8.79 -16.64 -14.12
N ILE A 323 7.99 -17.44 -14.85
CA ILE A 323 6.87 -18.19 -14.26
C ILE A 323 7.38 -19.21 -13.23
N SER A 324 8.40 -19.98 -13.58
CA SER A 324 9.00 -20.98 -12.69
C SER A 324 9.55 -20.32 -11.43
N MET A 325 10.26 -19.20 -11.56
CA MET A 325 10.81 -18.46 -10.43
C MET A 325 9.72 -17.88 -9.53
N LEU A 326 8.60 -17.40 -10.11
CA LEU A 326 7.46 -16.94 -9.33
C LEU A 326 6.88 -18.07 -8.47
N LEU A 327 6.63 -19.23 -9.07
CA LEU A 327 6.06 -20.39 -8.36
C LEU A 327 7.00 -20.91 -7.26
N ILE A 328 8.30 -21.00 -7.54
CA ILE A 328 9.30 -21.40 -6.53
C ILE A 328 9.35 -20.41 -5.38
N ALA A 329 9.42 -19.11 -5.66
CA ALA A 329 9.49 -18.07 -4.64
C ALA A 329 8.21 -18.03 -3.77
N MET A 330 7.04 -18.18 -4.37
CA MET A 330 5.78 -18.28 -3.63
C MET A 330 5.75 -19.55 -2.74
N GLY A 331 6.24 -20.69 -3.25
CA GLY A 331 6.32 -21.94 -2.49
C GLY A 331 7.27 -21.84 -1.29
N VAL A 332 8.44 -21.21 -1.47
CA VAL A 332 9.39 -20.98 -0.37
C VAL A 332 8.83 -20.03 0.67
N ASN A 333 8.18 -18.95 0.25
CA ASN A 333 7.59 -17.97 1.16
C ASN A 333 6.43 -18.58 1.97
N THR A 334 5.55 -19.37 1.33
CA THR A 334 4.47 -20.08 2.05
C THR A 334 5.03 -21.06 3.08
N TRP A 335 6.06 -21.82 2.72
CA TRP A 335 6.69 -22.77 3.64
C TRP A 335 7.34 -22.07 4.85
N SER A 336 7.96 -20.90 4.62
CA SER A 336 8.56 -20.08 5.68
C SER A 336 7.50 -19.49 6.61
N CYS A 337 6.38 -18.97 6.06
CA CYS A 337 5.26 -18.49 6.86
C CYS A 337 4.63 -19.60 7.73
N CYS A 338 4.41 -20.79 7.19
CA CYS A 338 3.85 -21.92 7.94
C CYS A 338 4.76 -22.43 9.08
N LYS A 339 6.04 -22.07 9.09
CA LYS A 339 6.98 -22.40 10.18
C LYS A 339 7.12 -21.31 11.24
N ALA A 340 6.70 -20.10 10.91
CA ALA A 340 6.82 -18.93 11.79
C ALA A 340 5.55 -18.68 12.63
N VAL A 341 4.45 -19.36 12.28
CA VAL A 341 3.19 -19.44 13.04
C VAL A 341 3.15 -20.78 13.78
#